data_03dd14a3f0c9f960d2372921b9b8be47
#
_entry.id   03dd14a3f0c9f960d2372921b9b8be47
#
_cell.length_a   1.000
_cell.length_b   1.000
_cell.length_c   1.000
_cell.angle_alpha   90.00
_cell.angle_beta   90.00
_cell.angle_gamma   90.00
#
_symmetry.space_group_name_H-M   'P 1'
#
loop_
_entity.id
_entity.type
_entity.pdbx_description
1 polymer ?
#
loop_
_entity_poly.entity_id
_entity_poly.type
_entity_poly.pdbx_seq_one_letter_code
_entity_poly.pdbx_strand_id
1 'polypeptide(L)'
;MNFQINDEQIDADTHVIELGGEIDLYTAPEFKERMVQVIEDGKKHVVVDLSKATFIDSTTLGVLVGGVKRLRPTGGSLALVCTDENITKIFEITGLDRVFTIHGTRDEALSTVASEGAS
;
A
#
# COMPACT_ATOMS: atom_id res chain seq x y z
N MET A 1 -6.32 -8.69 19.53
CA MET A 1 -5.94 -7.61 18.61
C MET A 1 -6.52 -7.85 17.25
N ASN A 2 -7.10 -6.82 16.67
CA ASN A 2 -7.67 -6.91 15.34
C ASN A 2 -6.63 -6.54 14.30
N PHE A 3 -6.04 -7.54 13.69
CA PHE A 3 -5.17 -7.33 12.54
C PHE A 3 -5.43 -8.43 11.52
N GLN A 4 -5.63 -8.02 10.28
CA GLN A 4 -5.82 -8.96 9.19
C GLN A 4 -4.98 -8.50 8.02
N ILE A 5 -4.37 -9.46 7.32
CA ILE A 5 -3.66 -9.19 6.10
C ILE A 5 -4.05 -10.25 5.07
N ASN A 6 -4.47 -9.78 3.91
CA ASN A 6 -4.82 -10.63 2.78
C ASN A 6 -4.17 -10.05 1.54
N ASP A 7 -3.84 -10.88 0.58
CA ASP A 7 -3.34 -10.37 -0.68
C ASP A 7 -3.99 -11.08 -1.85
N GLU A 8 -3.94 -10.41 -3.00
CA GLU A 8 -4.56 -10.91 -4.21
C GLU A 8 -3.71 -10.53 -5.41
N GLN A 9 -3.36 -11.51 -6.21
CA GLN A 9 -2.68 -11.25 -7.46
C GLN A 9 -3.72 -10.85 -8.50
N ILE A 10 -3.56 -9.67 -9.09
CA ILE A 10 -4.46 -9.16 -10.11
C ILE A 10 -4.02 -9.64 -11.49
N ASP A 11 -2.72 -9.50 -11.76
CA ASP A 11 -2.11 -9.99 -13.00
C ASP A 11 -0.61 -10.22 -12.76
N ALA A 12 0.17 -10.45 -13.80
CA ALA A 12 1.58 -10.75 -13.67
C ALA A 12 2.38 -9.63 -12.99
N ASP A 13 1.95 -8.39 -13.13
CA ASP A 13 2.69 -7.22 -12.64
C ASP A 13 2.04 -6.53 -11.44
N THR A 14 0.80 -6.86 -11.12
CA THR A 14 0.00 -6.11 -10.14
C THR A 14 -0.50 -6.99 -9.01
N HIS A 15 -0.32 -6.53 -7.78
CA HIS A 15 -0.72 -7.26 -6.58
C HIS A 15 -1.40 -6.30 -5.60
N VAL A 16 -2.44 -6.77 -4.93
CA VAL A 16 -3.13 -6.00 -3.88
C VAL A 16 -2.80 -6.62 -2.53
N ILE A 17 -2.41 -5.78 -1.57
CA ILE A 17 -2.27 -6.18 -0.17
C ILE A 17 -3.35 -5.45 0.61
N GLU A 18 -4.27 -6.19 1.19
CA GLU A 18 -5.35 -5.64 2.00
C GLU A 18 -5.01 -5.74 3.47
N LEU A 19 -5.07 -4.63 4.17
CA LEU A 19 -4.81 -4.56 5.61
C LEU A 19 -6.09 -4.16 6.33
N GLY A 20 -6.41 -4.89 7.39
CA GLY A 20 -7.56 -4.58 8.23
C GLY A 20 -7.16 -4.45 9.69
N GLY A 21 -7.93 -3.66 10.44
CA GLY A 21 -7.72 -3.50 11.87
C GLY A 21 -6.59 -2.54 12.20
N GLU A 22 -5.85 -2.84 13.25
CA GLU A 22 -4.79 -1.99 13.76
C GLU A 22 -3.43 -2.42 13.22
N ILE A 23 -2.76 -1.53 12.49
CA ILE A 23 -1.43 -1.79 11.94
C ILE A 23 -0.44 -0.95 12.75
N ASP A 24 0.23 -1.60 13.69
CA ASP A 24 1.09 -0.96 14.67
C ASP A 24 2.47 -1.61 14.71
N LEU A 25 3.26 -1.26 15.72
CA LEU A 25 4.60 -1.79 15.93
C LEU A 25 4.65 -3.33 15.93
N TYR A 26 3.59 -3.98 16.40
CA TYR A 26 3.55 -5.43 16.52
C TYR A 26 3.11 -6.14 15.24
N THR A 27 2.30 -5.47 14.43
CA THR A 27 1.72 -6.06 13.22
C THR A 27 2.42 -5.60 11.95
N ALA A 28 3.07 -4.43 11.97
CA ALA A 28 3.79 -3.92 10.81
C ALA A 28 4.89 -4.85 10.26
N PRO A 29 5.60 -5.65 11.10
CA PRO A 29 6.58 -6.59 10.56
C PRO A 29 5.99 -7.61 9.58
N GLU A 30 4.79 -8.10 9.85
CA GLU A 30 4.13 -9.03 8.93
C GLU A 30 3.77 -8.35 7.62
N PHE A 31 3.31 -7.12 7.67
CA PHE A 31 3.05 -6.31 6.49
C PHE A 31 4.33 -6.10 5.69
N LYS A 32 5.42 -5.78 6.38
CA LYS A 32 6.72 -5.57 5.73
C LYS A 32 7.18 -6.82 4.98
N GLU A 33 7.08 -7.98 5.61
CA GLU A 33 7.45 -9.25 4.99
C GLU A 33 6.65 -9.49 3.71
N ARG A 34 5.33 -9.24 3.77
CA ARG A 34 4.46 -9.43 2.63
C ARG A 34 4.81 -8.47 1.50
N MET A 35 5.06 -7.21 1.84
CA MET A 35 5.46 -6.19 0.88
C MET A 35 6.76 -6.59 0.16
N VAL A 36 7.77 -6.95 0.93
CA VAL A 36 9.07 -7.35 0.37
C VAL A 36 8.93 -8.56 -0.53
N GLN A 37 8.15 -9.56 -0.11
CA GLN A 37 7.97 -10.77 -0.89
C GLN A 37 7.28 -10.49 -2.22
N VAL A 38 6.25 -9.67 -2.21
CA VAL A 38 5.52 -9.31 -3.44
C VAL A 38 6.46 -8.60 -4.42
N ILE A 39 7.29 -7.69 -3.91
CA ILE A 39 8.25 -6.98 -4.75
C ILE A 39 9.34 -7.92 -5.29
N GLU A 40 9.86 -8.81 -4.45
CA GLU A 40 10.86 -9.79 -4.87
C GLU A 40 10.33 -10.77 -5.90
N ASP A 41 9.03 -11.05 -5.86
CA ASP A 41 8.37 -11.90 -6.86
C ASP A 41 8.22 -11.21 -8.22
N GLY A 42 8.67 -9.99 -8.34
CA GLY A 42 8.69 -9.25 -9.61
C GLY A 42 7.47 -8.40 -9.88
N LYS A 43 6.59 -8.21 -8.89
CA LYS A 43 5.44 -7.34 -9.07
C LYS A 43 5.91 -5.89 -9.15
N LYS A 44 5.46 -5.20 -10.19
CA LYS A 44 5.82 -3.79 -10.43
C LYS A 44 4.83 -2.83 -9.79
N HIS A 45 3.58 -3.23 -9.67
CA HIS A 45 2.53 -2.35 -9.16
C HIS A 45 1.90 -3.00 -7.94
N VAL A 46 1.96 -2.28 -6.82
CA VAL A 46 1.38 -2.75 -5.56
C VAL A 46 0.32 -1.77 -5.13
N VAL A 47 -0.87 -2.28 -4.85
CA VAL A 47 -1.95 -1.51 -4.25
C VAL A 47 -2.09 -1.97 -2.81
N VAL A 48 -1.96 -1.03 -1.86
CA VAL A 48 -2.19 -1.32 -0.44
C VAL A 48 -3.57 -0.79 -0.09
N ASP A 49 -4.47 -1.70 0.21
CA ASP A 49 -5.86 -1.37 0.52
C ASP A 49 -6.03 -1.23 2.03
N LEU A 50 -6.23 0.00 2.46
CA LEU A 50 -6.42 0.36 3.87
C LEU A 50 -7.88 0.63 4.21
N SER A 51 -8.82 0.25 3.34
CA SER A 51 -10.24 0.54 3.57
C SER A 51 -10.80 -0.12 4.83
N LYS A 52 -10.19 -1.20 5.28
CA LYS A 52 -10.58 -1.90 6.51
C LYS A 52 -9.67 -1.61 7.69
N ALA A 53 -8.65 -0.78 7.50
CA ALA A 53 -7.75 -0.39 8.57
C ALA A 53 -8.43 0.64 9.49
N THR A 54 -8.24 0.46 10.79
CA THR A 54 -8.81 1.36 11.80
C THR A 54 -7.75 2.23 12.48
N PHE A 55 -6.49 1.85 12.35
CA PHE A 55 -5.38 2.57 12.96
C PHE A 55 -4.08 2.23 12.23
N ILE A 56 -3.25 3.24 12.02
CA ILE A 56 -1.88 3.06 11.55
C ILE A 56 -0.95 3.94 12.37
N ASP A 57 0.31 3.53 12.49
CA ASP A 57 1.32 4.33 13.16
C ASP A 57 2.53 4.58 12.25
N SER A 58 3.57 5.21 12.80
CA SER A 58 4.75 5.57 12.04
C SER A 58 5.51 4.37 11.48
N THR A 59 5.42 3.19 12.12
CA THR A 59 6.04 1.97 11.59
C THR A 59 5.41 1.57 10.27
N THR A 60 4.08 1.68 10.18
CA THR A 60 3.34 1.38 8.95
C THR A 60 3.75 2.34 7.83
N LEU A 61 3.88 3.62 8.16
CA LEU A 61 4.34 4.61 7.19
C LEU A 61 5.72 4.27 6.66
N GLY A 62 6.61 3.80 7.55
CA GLY A 62 7.95 3.36 7.15
C GLY A 62 7.93 2.21 6.16
N VAL A 63 7.04 1.25 6.35
CA VAL A 63 6.90 0.12 5.41
C VAL A 63 6.44 0.60 4.04
N LEU A 64 5.49 1.53 4.01
CA LEU A 64 4.98 2.09 2.76
C LEU A 64 6.07 2.86 2.01
N VAL A 65 6.81 3.71 2.71
CA VAL A 65 7.93 4.45 2.11
C VAL A 65 8.99 3.50 1.58
N GLY A 66 9.32 2.46 2.36
CA GLY A 66 10.27 1.44 1.93
C GLY A 66 9.81 0.72 0.67
N GLY A 67 8.51 0.45 0.56
CA GLY A 67 7.94 -0.16 -0.63
C GLY A 67 8.13 0.71 -1.87
N VAL A 68 7.86 2.00 -1.76
CA VAL A 68 8.07 2.94 -2.88
C VAL A 68 9.52 2.97 -3.30
N LYS A 69 10.44 3.03 -2.32
CA LYS A 69 11.89 3.07 -2.60
C LYS A 69 12.36 1.82 -3.34
N ARG A 70 11.76 0.68 -3.03
CA ARG A 70 12.11 -0.59 -3.69
C ARG A 70 11.51 -0.70 -5.10
N LEU A 71 10.33 -0.11 -5.30
CA LEU A 71 9.61 -0.20 -6.57
C LEU A 71 10.11 0.79 -7.62
N ARG A 72 10.51 1.99 -7.21
CA ARG A 72 10.94 3.04 -8.15
C ARG A 72 12.03 2.59 -9.12
N PRO A 73 13.13 1.93 -8.68
CA PRO A 73 14.16 1.51 -9.61
C PRO A 73 13.69 0.50 -10.66
N THR A 74 12.59 -0.21 -10.38
CA THR A 74 12.03 -1.18 -11.31
C THR A 74 11.05 -0.55 -12.30
N GLY A 75 10.77 0.75 -12.16
CA GLY A 75 9.71 1.41 -12.91
C GLY A 75 8.32 1.14 -12.33
N GLY A 76 8.26 0.59 -11.12
CA GLY A 76 7.01 0.25 -10.48
C GLY A 76 6.38 1.40 -9.71
N SER A 77 5.23 1.15 -9.14
CA SER A 77 4.45 2.14 -8.40
C SER A 77 3.72 1.52 -7.22
N LEU A 78 3.39 2.35 -6.25
CA LEU A 78 2.58 1.96 -5.11
C LEU A 78 1.43 2.93 -4.96
N ALA A 79 0.21 2.41 -4.91
CA ALA A 79 -0.99 3.19 -4.70
C ALA A 79 -1.69 2.72 -3.42
N LEU A 80 -2.41 3.63 -2.79
CA LEU A 80 -3.15 3.34 -1.56
C LEU A 80 -4.64 3.48 -1.81
N VAL A 81 -5.42 2.66 -1.13
CA VAL A 81 -6.87 2.82 -1.03
C VAL A 81 -7.17 3.18 0.41
N CYS A 82 -7.77 4.33 0.65
CA CYS A 82 -8.07 4.78 2.00
C CYS A 82 -9.27 5.73 1.98
N THR A 83 -10.29 5.42 2.78
CA THR A 83 -11.49 6.24 2.90
C THR A 83 -11.63 6.86 4.29
N ASP A 84 -10.88 6.38 5.27
CA ASP A 84 -10.92 6.90 6.63
C ASP A 84 -10.23 8.26 6.68
N GLU A 85 -10.96 9.29 7.08
CA GLU A 85 -10.45 10.65 7.13
C GLU A 85 -9.28 10.82 8.09
N ASN A 86 -9.30 10.10 9.21
CA ASN A 86 -8.22 10.19 10.19
C ASN A 86 -6.91 9.63 9.62
N ILE A 87 -6.99 8.52 8.92
CA ILE A 87 -5.82 7.91 8.30
C ILE A 87 -5.33 8.76 7.13
N THR A 88 -6.23 9.24 6.29
CA THR A 88 -5.89 10.11 5.16
C THR A 88 -5.18 11.36 5.66
N LYS A 89 -5.66 11.91 6.78
CA LYS A 89 -5.06 13.10 7.39
C LYS A 89 -3.62 12.88 7.82
N ILE A 90 -3.29 11.68 8.28
CA ILE A 90 -1.91 11.35 8.64
C ILE A 90 -0.99 11.49 7.43
N PHE A 91 -1.43 11.02 6.27
CA PHE A 91 -0.65 11.15 5.04
C PHE A 91 -0.50 12.63 4.63
N GLU A 92 -1.55 13.41 4.79
CA GLU A 92 -1.50 14.84 4.48
C GLU A 92 -0.54 15.58 5.40
N ILE A 93 -0.64 15.35 6.72
CA ILE A 93 0.20 16.04 7.72
C ILE A 93 1.67 15.69 7.52
N THR A 94 1.97 14.44 7.17
CA THR A 94 3.36 13.99 6.97
C THR A 94 3.89 14.33 5.59
N GLY A 95 3.04 14.82 4.69
CA GLY A 95 3.43 15.10 3.30
C GLY A 95 3.54 13.86 2.44
N LEU A 96 3.18 12.68 2.97
CA LEU A 96 3.30 11.42 2.24
C LEU A 96 2.24 11.27 1.15
N ASP A 97 1.20 12.08 1.17
CA ASP A 97 0.22 12.13 0.08
C ASP A 97 0.84 12.59 -1.24
N ARG A 98 2.06 13.11 -1.20
CA ARG A 98 2.84 13.45 -2.39
C ARG A 98 3.71 12.30 -2.87
N VAL A 99 3.93 11.31 -2.02
CA VAL A 99 4.77 10.15 -2.32
C VAL A 99 3.94 9.02 -2.90
N PHE A 100 2.71 8.86 -2.41
CA PHE A 100 1.76 7.85 -2.86
C PHE A 100 0.56 8.49 -3.52
N THR A 101 -0.06 7.78 -4.47
CA THR A 101 -1.40 8.16 -4.91
C THR A 101 -2.40 7.50 -3.94
N ILE A 102 -3.38 8.27 -3.48
CA ILE A 102 -4.40 7.79 -2.55
C ILE A 102 -5.76 7.84 -3.23
N HIS A 103 -6.44 6.72 -3.24
CA HIS A 103 -7.72 6.57 -3.94
C HIS A 103 -8.82 6.17 -2.97
N GLY A 104 -10.06 6.47 -3.33
CA GLY A 104 -11.22 6.11 -2.53
C GLY A 104 -11.68 4.68 -2.73
N THR A 105 -11.34 4.07 -3.85
CA THR A 105 -11.73 2.70 -4.17
C THR A 105 -10.57 1.92 -4.76
N ARG A 106 -10.66 0.59 -4.64
CA ARG A 106 -9.69 -0.31 -5.23
C ARG A 106 -9.67 -0.18 -6.76
N ASP A 107 -10.83 -0.04 -7.37
CA ASP A 107 -10.93 0.10 -8.83
C ASP A 107 -10.21 1.34 -9.34
N GLU A 108 -10.32 2.46 -8.64
CA GLU A 108 -9.59 3.67 -9.00
C GLU A 108 -8.09 3.46 -8.90
N ALA A 109 -7.63 2.83 -7.83
CA ALA A 109 -6.21 2.56 -7.63
C ALA A 109 -5.68 1.65 -8.74
N LEU A 110 -6.41 0.60 -9.08
CA LEU A 110 -6.02 -0.34 -10.12
C LEU A 110 -5.99 0.32 -11.50
N SER A 111 -6.95 1.22 -11.79
CA SER A 111 -6.96 1.97 -13.03
C SER A 111 -5.72 2.86 -13.16
N THR A 112 -5.33 3.50 -12.07
CA THR A 112 -4.17 4.39 -12.07
C THR A 112 -2.87 3.62 -12.33
N VAL A 113 -2.66 2.50 -11.65
CA VAL A 113 -1.44 1.71 -11.85
C VAL A 113 -1.41 1.06 -13.23
N ALA A 114 -2.57 0.67 -13.77
CA ALA A 114 -2.65 0.14 -15.12
C ALA A 114 -2.25 1.20 -16.16
N SER A 115 -2.68 2.45 -15.97
CA SER A 115 -2.29 3.56 -16.84
C SER A 115 -0.80 3.84 -16.76
N GLU A 116 -0.22 3.80 -15.57
CA GLU A 116 1.22 3.97 -15.39
C GLU A 116 1.99 2.83 -16.02
N GLY A 117 1.47 1.61 -15.91
CA GLY A 117 2.10 0.44 -16.50
C GLY A 117 2.03 0.39 -18.02
N ALA A 118 1.08 1.11 -18.62
CA ALA A 118 0.88 1.12 -20.06
C ALA A 118 1.79 2.11 -20.79
N SER A 119 2.42 3.01 -20.06
CA SER A 119 3.28 4.05 -20.64
C SER A 119 4.70 3.60 -20.92
#